data_97b56a4a29b68b27a27e20ef1801e512
#
_entry.id   97b56a4a29b68b27a27e20ef1801e512
#
_cell.length_a   1.000
_cell.length_b   1.000
_cell.length_c   1.000
_cell.angle_alpha   90.00
_cell.angle_beta   90.00
_cell.angle_gamma   90.00
#
_symmetry.space_group_name_H-M   'P 1'
#
loop_
_entity.id
_entity.type
_entity.pdbx_description
1 polymer ?
#
loop_
_entity_poly.entity_id
_entity_poly.type
_entity_poly.pdbx_seq_one_letter_code
_entity_poly.pdbx_strand_id
1 'polypeptide(L)' 'MTDNKLEMVYEAIALKIDDLGEEKSELFLAKLSLLLANEIDDLSIVLKAIDDAALSLDLSLKE' A
#
# COMPACT_ATOMS: atom_id res chain seq x y z
N MET A 1 3.78 9.59 10.09
CA MET A 1 2.38 9.34 10.45
C MET A 1 2.31 8.65 11.80
N THR A 2 1.42 9.08 12.65
CA THR A 2 1.28 8.48 13.97
C THR A 2 0.60 7.12 13.88
N ASP A 3 0.75 6.34 14.93
CA ASP A 3 0.25 4.96 14.96
C ASP A 3 -1.22 4.84 14.64
N ASN A 4 -2.06 5.66 15.25
CA ASN A 4 -3.50 5.61 15.01
C ASN A 4 -3.87 5.88 13.57
N LYS A 5 -3.21 6.85 12.96
CA LYS A 5 -3.52 7.19 11.59
C LYS A 5 -3.15 6.08 10.62
N LEU A 6 -2.02 5.44 10.87
CA LEU A 6 -1.60 4.33 10.03
C LEU A 6 -2.54 3.14 10.17
N GLU A 7 -2.98 2.85 11.38
CA GLU A 7 -3.95 1.78 11.61
C GLU A 7 -5.28 2.06 10.94
N MET A 8 -5.70 3.30 10.96
CA MET A 8 -6.95 3.69 10.29
C MET A 8 -6.86 3.51 8.78
N VAL A 9 -5.71 3.84 8.20
CA VAL A 9 -5.49 3.63 6.77
C VAL A 9 -5.51 2.14 6.45
N TYR A 10 -4.80 1.34 7.24
CA TYR A 10 -4.76 -0.10 7.05
C TYR A 10 -6.16 -0.70 7.08
N GLU A 11 -6.93 -0.33 8.09
CA GLU A 11 -8.30 -0.84 8.23
C GLU A 11 -9.18 -0.44 7.07
N ALA A 12 -9.07 0.81 6.63
CA ALA A 12 -9.85 1.29 5.49
C ALA A 12 -9.54 0.51 4.21
N ILE A 13 -8.26 0.23 3.99
CA ILE A 13 -7.84 -0.56 2.83
C ILE A 13 -8.36 -1.99 2.94
N ALA A 14 -8.22 -2.59 4.13
CA ALA A 14 -8.66 -3.97 4.33
C ALA A 14 -10.16 -4.13 4.10
N LEU A 15 -10.94 -3.19 4.60
CA LEU A 15 -12.39 -3.23 4.40
C LEU A 15 -12.76 -3.12 2.92
N LYS A 16 -12.03 -2.30 2.19
CA LYS A 16 -12.28 -2.13 0.77
C LYS A 16 -11.92 -3.39 -0.01
N ILE A 17 -10.84 -4.05 0.38
CA ILE A 17 -10.45 -5.31 -0.24
C ILE A 17 -11.52 -6.38 -0.02
N ASP A 18 -12.06 -6.46 1.21
CA ASP A 18 -13.13 -7.39 1.51
C ASP A 18 -14.36 -7.12 0.65
N ASP A 19 -14.67 -5.86 0.45
CA ASP A 19 -15.84 -5.45 -0.31
C ASP A 19 -15.71 -5.77 -1.80
N LEU A 20 -14.51 -5.60 -2.35
CA LEU A 20 -14.25 -5.80 -3.77
C LEU A 20 -14.01 -7.26 -4.14
N GLY A 21 -13.48 -8.05 -3.21
CA GLY A 21 -13.15 -9.45 -3.46
C GLY A 21 -11.75 -9.61 -4.04
N GLU A 22 -11.27 -10.85 -4.02
CA GLU A 22 -9.91 -11.17 -4.41
C GLU A 22 -9.56 -10.77 -5.84
N GLU A 23 -10.49 -10.96 -6.75
CA GLU A 23 -10.22 -10.69 -8.16
C GLU A 23 -9.88 -9.23 -8.43
N LYS A 24 -10.48 -8.33 -7.67
CA LYS A 24 -10.29 -6.91 -7.89
C LYS A 24 -9.30 -6.27 -6.94
N SER A 25 -8.88 -6.98 -5.90
CA SER A 25 -8.03 -6.37 -4.88
C SER A 25 -6.66 -5.95 -5.41
N GLU A 26 -6.06 -6.75 -6.28
CA GLU A 26 -4.76 -6.41 -6.84
C GLU A 26 -4.83 -5.15 -7.68
N LEU A 27 -5.84 -5.05 -8.54
CA LEU A 27 -6.02 -3.86 -9.35
C LEU A 27 -6.34 -2.64 -8.50
N PHE A 28 -7.15 -2.83 -7.47
CA PHE A 28 -7.46 -1.75 -6.52
C PHE A 28 -6.19 -1.20 -5.88
N LEU A 29 -5.33 -2.10 -5.39
CA LEU A 29 -4.10 -1.66 -4.74
C LEU A 29 -3.16 -0.96 -5.72
N ALA A 30 -3.09 -1.43 -6.95
CA ALA A 30 -2.28 -0.78 -7.97
C ALA A 30 -2.80 0.63 -8.25
N LYS A 31 -4.09 0.79 -8.40
CA LYS A 31 -4.69 2.10 -8.64
C LYS A 31 -4.51 3.03 -7.45
N LEU A 32 -4.69 2.50 -6.25
CA LEU A 32 -4.48 3.27 -5.03
C LEU A 32 -3.04 3.77 -4.95
N SER A 33 -2.09 2.90 -5.28
CA SER A 33 -0.68 3.26 -5.26
C SER A 33 -0.38 4.42 -6.21
N LEU A 34 -0.97 4.38 -7.41
CA LEU A 34 -0.76 5.46 -8.36
C LEU A 34 -1.39 6.77 -7.91
N LEU A 35 -2.56 6.70 -7.31
CA LEU A 35 -3.21 7.90 -6.77
C LEU A 35 -2.40 8.52 -5.65
N LEU A 36 -1.88 7.67 -4.74
CA LEU A 36 -1.06 8.16 -3.65
C LEU A 36 0.27 8.73 -4.16
N ALA A 37 0.86 8.08 -5.16
CA ALA A 37 2.10 8.58 -5.76
C ALA A 37 1.89 9.96 -6.35
N ASN A 38 0.75 10.18 -6.99
CA ASN A 38 0.41 11.47 -7.55
C ASN A 38 0.29 12.55 -6.47
N GLU A 39 -0.29 12.18 -5.33
CA GLU A 39 -0.42 13.11 -4.20
C GLU A 39 0.94 13.46 -3.58
N ILE A 40 1.83 12.47 -3.48
CA ILE A 40 3.17 12.69 -2.95
C ILE A 40 3.98 13.57 -3.89
N ASP A 41 3.85 13.31 -5.19
CA ASP A 41 4.47 14.10 -6.25
C ASP A 41 6.00 14.27 -6.07
N ASP A 42 6.64 13.18 -5.67
CA ASP A 42 8.10 13.13 -5.51
C ASP A 42 8.58 11.76 -5.93
N LEU A 43 9.20 11.70 -7.10
CA LEU A 43 9.62 10.43 -7.69
C LEU A 43 10.56 9.64 -6.81
N SER A 44 11.54 10.31 -6.22
CA SER A 44 12.53 9.64 -5.36
C SER A 44 11.88 8.97 -4.17
N ILE A 45 10.96 9.67 -3.52
CA ILE A 45 10.25 9.14 -2.36
C ILE A 45 9.40 7.95 -2.76
N VAL A 46 8.70 8.05 -3.87
CA VAL A 46 7.82 6.97 -4.34
C VAL A 46 8.64 5.73 -4.69
N LEU A 47 9.73 5.90 -5.42
CA LEU A 47 10.57 4.77 -5.80
C LEU A 47 11.17 4.08 -4.58
N LYS A 48 11.58 4.86 -3.59
CA LYS A 48 12.09 4.30 -2.34
C LYS A 48 11.02 3.51 -1.62
N ALA A 49 9.80 4.02 -1.57
CA ALA A 49 8.69 3.33 -0.92
C ALA A 49 8.38 2.00 -1.61
N ILE A 50 8.47 1.96 -2.92
CA ILE A 50 8.26 0.71 -3.68
C ILE A 50 9.30 -0.32 -3.28
N ASP A 51 10.57 0.07 -3.25
CA ASP A 51 11.64 -0.85 -2.86
C ASP A 51 11.49 -1.30 -1.42
N ASP A 52 11.16 -0.39 -0.52
CA ASP A 52 10.98 -0.71 0.89
C ASP A 52 9.83 -1.70 1.10
N ALA A 53 8.75 -1.51 0.37
CA ALA A 53 7.60 -2.41 0.47
C ALA A 53 7.97 -3.83 0.00
N ALA A 54 8.69 -3.92 -1.12
CA ALA A 54 9.12 -5.21 -1.65
C ALA A 54 10.08 -5.91 -0.69
N LEU A 55 11.02 -5.16 -0.14
CA LEU A 55 11.97 -5.72 0.83
C LEU A 55 11.28 -6.23 2.07
N SER A 56 10.28 -5.51 2.54
CA SER A 56 9.52 -5.91 3.72
C SER A 56 8.85 -7.26 3.51
N LEU A 57 8.27 -7.47 2.35
CA LEU A 57 7.64 -8.75 2.01
C LEU A 57 8.65 -9.87 1.90
N ASP A 58 9.78 -9.59 1.28
CA ASP A 58 10.84 -10.57 1.10
C ASP A 58 11.38 -11.05 2.44
N LEU A 59 11.59 -10.11 3.36
CA LEU A 59 12.07 -10.45 4.69
C LEU A 59 11.04 -11.29 5.46
N SER A 60 9.77 -11.00 5.30
CA SER A 60 8.71 -11.77 5.93
C SER A 60 8.66 -13.19 5.43
N LEU A 61 8.86 -13.36 4.14
CA LEU A 61 8.82 -14.70 3.53
C LEU A 61 9.98 -15.58 3.97
N LYS A 62 11.10 -14.97 4.33
CA LYS A 62 12.28 -15.72 4.74
C LYS A 62 12.21 -16.25 6.16
N GLU A 63 11.30 -15.72 6.93
CA GLU A 63 11.08 -16.21 8.28
C GLU A 63 10.19 -17.45 8.27
#